data_051143b78701150596effb59df35d6d8
#
_entry.id   051143b78701150596effb59df35d6d8
#
_cell.length_a   1.000
_cell.length_b   1.000
_cell.length_c   1.000
_cell.angle_alpha   90.00
_cell.angle_beta   90.00
_cell.angle_gamma   90.00
#
_symmetry.space_group_name_H-M   'P 1'
#
loop_
_entity.id
_entity.type
_entity.pdbx_description
1 polymer ?
#
loop_
_entity_poly.entity_id
_entity_poly.type
_entity_poly.pdbx_seq_one_letter_code
_entity_poly.pdbx_strand_id
1 'polypeptide(L)'
;MPPGLRLFAIPGLPEIRKGEDLAERIAAAARTEGLSFEGGDVLVVAQKIVSKAEGRVVSLVTVKPSAKAQELAAHLKKDSRAIEVVLQESRRILRSDRVLITETHHGFVCANAGVDHSNVPGDDMVTLLPRDPDRSAELLAAALHRKTGKRIAIIISDTFGRPWRLGLTSVAIGASRLPVLRDLRGTRDREGKPLTATILAAADELAAAAGLLMGKSEGTPAVIIRGYRFKPASEKAASIIRPADEDLFR
;
A
#
# COMPACT_ATOMS: atom_id res chain seq x y z
N MET A 1 -17.47 -26.94 3.50
CA MET A 1 -16.15 -26.69 4.12
C MET A 1 -16.29 -25.60 5.16
N PRO A 2 -15.54 -25.63 6.27
CA PRO A 2 -15.52 -24.54 7.23
C PRO A 2 -15.07 -23.23 6.54
N PRO A 3 -15.46 -22.06 7.04
CA PRO A 3 -15.00 -20.80 6.48
C PRO A 3 -13.49 -20.71 6.62
N GLY A 4 -12.80 -20.28 5.55
CA GLY A 4 -11.35 -20.18 5.52
C GLY A 4 -10.90 -19.20 4.47
N LEU A 5 -9.67 -18.67 4.63
CA LEU A 5 -8.99 -17.85 3.63
C LEU A 5 -7.94 -18.69 2.90
N ARG A 6 -7.82 -18.45 1.60
CA ARG A 6 -6.73 -18.96 0.77
C ARG A 6 -6.00 -17.79 0.15
N LEU A 7 -4.69 -17.82 0.20
CA LEU A 7 -3.82 -16.83 -0.39
C LEU A 7 -3.05 -17.46 -1.54
N PHE A 8 -3.06 -16.79 -2.69
CA PHE A 8 -2.36 -17.25 -3.89
C PHE A 8 -1.40 -16.15 -4.36
N ALA A 9 -0.13 -16.44 -4.29
CA ALA A 9 0.91 -15.58 -4.85
C ALA A 9 0.82 -15.54 -6.37
N ILE A 10 1.05 -14.38 -6.98
CA ILE A 10 1.19 -14.21 -8.43
C ILE A 10 2.64 -13.83 -8.70
N PRO A 11 3.53 -14.81 -8.88
CA PRO A 11 4.92 -14.56 -9.25
C PRO A 11 5.07 -14.24 -10.73
N GLY A 12 6.30 -13.98 -11.18
CA GLY A 12 6.62 -13.88 -12.61
C GLY A 12 6.14 -12.59 -13.28
N LEU A 13 5.71 -11.58 -12.51
CA LEU A 13 5.48 -10.27 -13.12
C LEU A 13 6.81 -9.69 -13.61
N PRO A 14 6.89 -9.24 -14.87
CA PRO A 14 8.09 -8.59 -15.38
C PRO A 14 8.30 -7.25 -14.67
N GLU A 15 9.49 -6.64 -14.89
CA GLU A 15 9.72 -5.26 -14.46
C GLU A 15 8.70 -4.34 -15.10
N ILE A 16 7.93 -3.64 -14.27
CA ILE A 16 6.86 -2.74 -14.72
C ILE A 16 7.46 -1.39 -15.10
N ARG A 17 7.06 -0.87 -16.28
CA ARG A 17 7.49 0.42 -16.81
C ARG A 17 6.31 1.38 -16.88
N LYS A 18 6.63 2.67 -16.93
CA LYS A 18 5.64 3.74 -17.08
C LYS A 18 4.72 3.50 -18.28
N GLY A 19 3.41 3.59 -18.05
CA GLY A 19 2.37 3.45 -19.07
C GLY A 19 1.98 2.01 -19.40
N GLU A 20 2.58 0.99 -18.77
CA GLU A 20 2.16 -0.39 -18.98
C GLU A 20 0.78 -0.68 -18.40
N ASP A 21 0.02 -1.54 -19.08
CA ASP A 21 -1.27 -2.04 -18.59
C ASP A 21 -1.05 -3.06 -17.45
N LEU A 22 -1.04 -2.54 -16.22
CA LEU A 22 -0.82 -3.34 -15.02
C LEU A 22 -1.86 -4.45 -14.86
N ALA A 23 -3.12 -4.20 -15.25
CA ALA A 23 -4.17 -5.22 -15.19
C ALA A 23 -3.87 -6.39 -16.13
N GLU A 24 -3.36 -6.12 -17.34
CA GLU A 24 -2.96 -7.18 -18.28
C GLU A 24 -1.77 -7.96 -17.73
N ARG A 25 -0.75 -7.25 -17.20
CA ARG A 25 0.44 -7.92 -16.63
C ARG A 25 0.07 -8.88 -15.50
N ILE A 26 -0.79 -8.42 -14.56
CA ILE A 26 -1.26 -9.24 -13.45
C ILE A 26 -2.14 -10.40 -13.94
N ALA A 27 -3.07 -10.15 -14.86
CA ALA A 27 -3.94 -11.20 -15.37
C ALA A 27 -3.16 -12.26 -16.18
N ALA A 28 -2.17 -11.85 -16.95
CA ALA A 28 -1.30 -12.77 -17.69
C ALA A 28 -0.46 -13.62 -16.72
N ALA A 29 0.19 -13.02 -15.73
CA ALA A 29 0.97 -13.74 -14.73
C ALA A 29 0.09 -14.75 -13.95
N ALA A 30 -1.11 -14.35 -13.52
CA ALA A 30 -2.05 -15.27 -12.87
C ALA A 30 -2.40 -16.46 -13.76
N ARG A 31 -2.68 -16.23 -15.06
CA ARG A 31 -2.96 -17.34 -16.01
C ARG A 31 -1.78 -18.31 -16.18
N THR A 32 -0.57 -17.80 -16.22
CA THR A 32 0.65 -18.64 -16.30
C THR A 32 0.78 -19.57 -15.10
N GLU A 33 0.36 -19.12 -13.92
CA GLU A 33 0.34 -19.93 -12.69
C GLU A 33 -0.93 -20.82 -12.59
N GLY A 34 -1.76 -20.89 -13.61
CA GLY A 34 -3.04 -21.63 -13.55
C GLY A 34 -4.07 -21.01 -12.62
N LEU A 35 -3.87 -19.76 -12.18
CA LEU A 35 -4.78 -19.03 -11.32
C LEU A 35 -5.83 -18.28 -12.16
N SER A 36 -7.09 -18.38 -11.72
CA SER A 36 -8.18 -17.59 -12.27
C SER A 36 -8.78 -16.71 -11.16
N PHE A 37 -9.19 -15.49 -11.53
CA PHE A 37 -9.94 -14.64 -10.62
C PHE A 37 -11.37 -15.14 -10.45
N GLU A 38 -11.88 -15.06 -9.23
CA GLU A 38 -13.27 -15.36 -8.89
C GLU A 38 -13.98 -14.09 -8.39
N GLY A 39 -15.32 -14.08 -8.52
CA GLY A 39 -16.09 -12.98 -7.96
C GLY A 39 -15.96 -12.95 -6.43
N GLY A 40 -15.63 -11.77 -5.86
CA GLY A 40 -15.42 -11.61 -4.43
C GLY A 40 -13.99 -11.85 -3.95
N ASP A 41 -13.05 -12.20 -4.84
CA ASP A 41 -11.62 -12.19 -4.50
C ASP A 41 -11.18 -10.77 -4.10
N VAL A 42 -10.17 -10.69 -3.23
CA VAL A 42 -9.41 -9.48 -2.95
C VAL A 42 -8.02 -9.64 -3.55
N LEU A 43 -7.65 -8.75 -4.46
CA LEU A 43 -6.28 -8.68 -4.97
C LEU A 43 -5.53 -7.60 -4.21
N VAL A 44 -4.48 -8.00 -3.51
CA VAL A 44 -3.52 -7.09 -2.87
C VAL A 44 -2.33 -6.89 -3.78
N VAL A 45 -1.97 -5.64 -4.04
CA VAL A 45 -0.90 -5.26 -4.97
C VAL A 45 0.10 -4.36 -4.25
N ALA A 46 1.38 -4.66 -4.36
CA ALA A 46 2.44 -3.80 -3.84
C ALA A 46 2.44 -2.44 -4.55
N GLN A 47 2.50 -1.35 -3.79
CA GLN A 47 2.45 0.01 -4.33
C GLN A 47 3.51 0.26 -5.42
N LYS A 48 4.68 -0.38 -5.33
CA LYS A 48 5.79 -0.13 -6.25
C LYS A 48 5.46 -0.41 -7.71
N ILE A 49 4.74 -1.51 -8.01
CA ILE A 49 4.38 -1.80 -9.40
C ILE A 49 3.31 -0.82 -9.92
N VAL A 50 2.45 -0.31 -9.05
CA VAL A 50 1.50 0.76 -9.37
C VAL A 50 2.26 2.06 -9.64
N SER A 51 3.15 2.45 -8.73
CA SER A 51 4.00 3.65 -8.86
C SER A 51 4.83 3.64 -10.14
N LYS A 52 5.45 2.51 -10.48
CA LYS A 52 6.20 2.36 -11.73
C LYS A 52 5.31 2.52 -12.95
N ALA A 53 4.14 1.87 -12.98
CA ALA A 53 3.18 2.01 -14.08
C ALA A 53 2.71 3.47 -14.27
N GLU A 54 2.54 4.22 -13.17
CA GLU A 54 2.17 5.64 -13.17
C GLU A 54 3.36 6.58 -13.47
N GLY A 55 4.59 6.05 -13.56
CA GLY A 55 5.80 6.85 -13.77
C GLY A 55 6.21 7.64 -12.54
N ARG A 56 5.86 7.17 -11.35
CA ARG A 56 6.26 7.73 -10.05
C ARG A 56 7.67 7.26 -9.66
N VAL A 57 8.60 7.41 -10.58
CA VAL A 57 10.02 7.09 -10.43
C VAL A 57 10.82 8.35 -10.72
N VAL A 58 11.75 8.70 -9.84
CA VAL A 58 12.55 9.92 -9.92
C VAL A 58 14.03 9.56 -9.98
N SER A 59 14.76 10.21 -10.91
CA SER A 59 16.22 10.16 -10.96
C SER A 59 16.80 11.23 -10.05
N LEU A 60 17.57 10.83 -9.06
CA LEU A 60 18.25 11.73 -8.13
C LEU A 60 19.31 12.59 -8.83
N VAL A 61 19.79 12.18 -10.01
CA VAL A 61 20.77 12.96 -10.80
C VAL A 61 20.22 14.35 -11.17
N THR A 62 18.91 14.45 -11.35
CA THR A 62 18.25 15.72 -11.72
C THR A 62 17.79 16.55 -10.53
N VAL A 63 17.91 16.03 -9.32
CA VAL A 63 17.42 16.68 -8.09
C VAL A 63 18.47 17.66 -7.54
N LYS A 64 18.06 18.89 -7.31
CA LYS A 64 18.88 19.93 -6.66
C LYS A 64 18.41 20.07 -5.21
N PRO A 65 19.20 19.63 -4.22
CA PRO A 65 18.79 19.70 -2.83
C PRO A 65 18.77 21.14 -2.30
N SER A 66 17.71 21.48 -1.58
CA SER A 66 17.58 22.73 -0.83
C SER A 66 18.53 22.76 0.38
N ALA A 67 18.75 23.95 0.97
CA ALA A 67 19.54 24.10 2.19
C ALA A 67 18.99 23.22 3.33
N LYS A 68 17.66 23.16 3.48
CA LYS A 68 16.98 22.30 4.46
C LYS A 68 17.25 20.80 4.21
N ALA A 69 17.23 20.37 2.95
CA ALA A 69 17.56 18.98 2.61
C ALA A 69 19.03 18.65 2.92
N GLN A 70 19.95 19.57 2.69
CA GLN A 70 21.37 19.40 3.01
C GLN A 70 21.60 19.31 4.53
N GLU A 71 20.97 20.15 5.32
CA GLU A 71 21.03 20.13 6.79
C GLU A 71 20.52 18.79 7.34
N LEU A 72 19.32 18.37 6.93
CA LEU A 72 18.72 17.10 7.37
C LEU A 72 19.56 15.90 6.91
N ALA A 73 20.11 15.95 5.70
CA ALA A 73 20.94 14.88 5.16
C ALA A 73 22.25 14.73 5.96
N ALA A 74 22.88 15.82 6.36
CA ALA A 74 24.07 15.80 7.22
C ALA A 74 23.76 15.17 8.59
N HIS A 75 22.65 15.56 9.21
CA HIS A 75 22.20 15.01 10.49
C HIS A 75 21.88 13.52 10.40
N LEU A 76 21.14 13.11 9.36
CA LEU A 76 20.69 11.72 9.17
C LEU A 76 21.73 10.83 8.48
N LYS A 77 22.85 11.38 8.01
CA LYS A 77 23.87 10.70 7.20
C LYS A 77 23.28 10.02 5.95
N LYS A 78 22.46 10.77 5.20
CA LYS A 78 21.76 10.33 3.99
C LYS A 78 22.08 11.22 2.80
N ASP A 79 21.72 10.76 1.60
CA ASP A 79 21.81 11.55 0.38
C ASP A 79 20.85 12.75 0.43
N SER A 80 21.37 13.96 0.28
CA SER A 80 20.58 15.20 0.30
C SER A 80 19.56 15.28 -0.83
N ARG A 81 19.85 14.66 -1.99
CA ARG A 81 18.92 14.59 -3.12
C ARG A 81 17.70 13.74 -2.78
N ALA A 82 17.94 12.60 -2.11
CA ALA A 82 16.84 11.73 -1.63
C ALA A 82 16.02 12.44 -0.56
N ILE A 83 16.66 13.16 0.38
CA ILE A 83 15.95 13.96 1.38
C ILE A 83 15.10 15.06 0.72
N GLU A 84 15.61 15.73 -0.34
CA GLU A 84 14.83 16.71 -1.09
C GLU A 84 13.55 16.11 -1.65
N VAL A 85 13.63 14.91 -2.27
CA VAL A 85 12.45 14.19 -2.77
C VAL A 85 11.47 13.85 -1.64
N VAL A 86 11.97 13.42 -0.48
CA VAL A 86 11.14 13.17 0.70
C VAL A 86 10.41 14.44 1.15
N LEU A 87 11.10 15.59 1.17
CA LEU A 87 10.48 16.88 1.53
C LEU A 87 9.39 17.27 0.54
N GLN A 88 9.60 17.06 -0.75
CA GLN A 88 8.62 17.34 -1.82
C GLN A 88 7.36 16.46 -1.71
N GLU A 89 7.49 15.23 -1.22
CA GLU A 89 6.37 14.29 -1.02
C GLU A 89 5.73 14.42 0.37
N SER A 90 6.22 15.34 1.21
CA SER A 90 5.77 15.53 2.58
C SER A 90 4.97 16.81 2.76
N ARG A 91 3.85 16.72 3.48
CA ARG A 91 3.12 17.88 3.98
C ARG A 91 3.86 18.53 5.16
N ARG A 92 4.41 17.71 6.06
CA ARG A 92 5.21 18.16 7.22
C ARG A 92 6.10 17.05 7.76
N ILE A 93 7.14 17.45 8.47
CA ILE A 93 8.03 16.56 9.22
C ILE A 93 7.48 16.42 10.64
N LEU A 94 7.40 15.20 11.15
CA LEU A 94 6.98 14.87 12.50
C LEU A 94 8.17 14.52 13.39
N ARG A 95 9.17 13.81 12.86
CA ARG A 95 10.41 13.41 13.54
C ARG A 95 11.58 13.39 12.56
N SER A 96 12.77 13.74 13.03
CA SER A 96 14.01 13.75 12.23
C SER A 96 15.24 13.25 12.99
N ASP A 97 15.08 12.48 14.06
CA ASP A 97 16.21 12.07 14.91
C ASP A 97 17.08 10.97 14.28
N ARG A 98 16.48 9.84 13.93
CA ARG A 98 17.15 8.67 13.31
C ARG A 98 16.65 8.36 11.92
N VAL A 99 15.41 8.64 11.69
CA VAL A 99 14.70 8.47 10.43
C VAL A 99 13.75 9.65 10.26
N LEU A 100 13.54 10.05 9.02
CA LEU A 100 12.61 11.12 8.72
C LEU A 100 11.19 10.54 8.73
N ILE A 101 10.43 10.79 9.79
CA ILE A 101 9.00 10.47 9.86
C ILE A 101 8.23 11.70 9.40
N THR A 102 7.44 11.53 8.36
CA THR A 102 6.70 12.63 7.74
C THR A 102 5.24 12.26 7.54
N GLU A 103 4.41 13.29 7.46
CA GLU A 103 3.06 13.16 6.93
C GLU A 103 3.10 13.43 5.43
N THR A 104 2.65 12.47 4.63
CA THR A 104 2.56 12.58 3.16
C THR A 104 1.42 13.52 2.76
N HIS A 105 1.37 13.90 1.47
CA HIS A 105 0.22 14.65 0.93
C HIS A 105 -1.10 13.88 1.02
N HIS A 106 -1.05 12.54 1.08
CA HIS A 106 -2.21 11.67 1.29
C HIS A 106 -2.68 11.65 2.75
N GLY A 107 -1.86 12.15 3.71
CA GLY A 107 -2.12 12.10 5.15
C GLY A 107 -1.50 10.90 5.87
N PHE A 108 -0.86 9.97 5.16
CA PHE A 108 -0.14 8.86 5.79
C PHE A 108 1.07 9.36 6.58
N VAL A 109 1.24 8.83 7.79
CA VAL A 109 2.44 9.05 8.59
C VAL A 109 3.37 7.86 8.44
N CYS A 110 4.49 8.06 7.77
CA CYS A 110 5.45 6.98 7.49
C CYS A 110 6.89 7.50 7.40
N ALA A 111 7.82 6.56 7.32
CA ALA A 111 9.23 6.88 7.11
C ALA A 111 9.47 7.39 5.67
N ASN A 112 10.23 8.47 5.55
CA ASN A 112 10.70 9.04 4.29
C ASN A 112 9.56 9.31 3.27
N ALA A 113 8.36 9.62 3.71
CA ALA A 113 7.17 9.83 2.87
C ALA A 113 6.87 8.67 1.90
N GLY A 114 7.28 7.45 2.21
CA GLY A 114 7.17 6.30 1.30
C GLY A 114 8.14 6.32 0.12
N VAL A 115 9.10 7.25 0.09
CA VAL A 115 10.18 7.27 -0.91
C VAL A 115 11.13 6.12 -0.64
N ASP A 116 11.35 5.26 -1.65
CA ASP A 116 12.11 4.02 -1.50
C ASP A 116 13.06 3.80 -2.69
N HIS A 117 14.30 3.38 -2.36
CA HIS A 117 15.34 3.00 -3.33
C HIS A 117 15.28 1.51 -3.70
N SER A 118 14.61 0.68 -2.92
CA SER A 118 14.62 -0.77 -3.13
C SER A 118 13.80 -1.19 -4.35
N ASN A 119 14.29 -2.21 -5.08
CA ASN A 119 13.62 -2.75 -6.27
C ASN A 119 13.34 -1.72 -7.37
N VAL A 120 14.24 -0.74 -7.53
CA VAL A 120 14.21 0.24 -8.62
C VAL A 120 15.50 0.07 -9.42
N PRO A 121 15.45 -0.06 -10.75
CA PRO A 121 16.66 -0.17 -11.56
C PRO A 121 17.49 1.12 -11.50
N GLY A 122 18.78 0.99 -11.15
CA GLY A 122 19.74 2.09 -11.09
C GLY A 122 19.94 2.66 -9.68
N ASP A 123 21.19 2.99 -9.34
CA ASP A 123 21.61 3.41 -8.00
C ASP A 123 21.05 4.78 -7.59
N ASP A 124 20.81 5.66 -8.56
CA ASP A 124 20.29 7.01 -8.36
C ASP A 124 18.78 7.12 -8.61
N MET A 125 18.03 6.04 -8.47
CA MET A 125 16.58 6.04 -8.71
C MET A 125 15.80 5.79 -7.43
N VAL A 126 14.66 6.48 -7.29
CA VAL A 126 13.71 6.26 -6.20
C VAL A 126 12.29 6.13 -6.73
N THR A 127 11.47 5.34 -6.04
CA THR A 127 10.01 5.33 -6.25
C THR A 127 9.32 6.19 -5.22
N LEU A 128 8.25 6.82 -5.64
CA LEU A 128 7.31 7.58 -4.81
C LEU A 128 6.02 6.80 -4.66
N LEU A 129 5.16 7.15 -3.71
CA LEU A 129 3.81 6.59 -3.64
C LEU A 129 2.98 6.99 -4.88
N PRO A 130 1.97 6.20 -5.28
CA PRO A 130 1.00 6.62 -6.29
C PRO A 130 0.37 7.97 -5.91
N ARG A 131 0.00 8.78 -6.89
CA ARG A 131 -0.57 10.12 -6.60
C ARG A 131 -1.89 10.06 -5.85
N ASP A 132 -2.73 9.13 -6.22
CA ASP A 132 -4.01 8.84 -5.57
C ASP A 132 -4.18 7.31 -5.54
N PRO A 133 -3.72 6.65 -4.47
CA PRO A 133 -3.75 5.19 -4.38
C PRO A 133 -5.16 4.61 -4.44
N ASP A 134 -6.17 5.30 -3.89
CA ASP A 134 -7.56 4.84 -3.97
C ASP A 134 -8.06 4.88 -5.41
N ARG A 135 -7.76 5.96 -6.14
CA ARG A 135 -8.09 6.06 -7.56
C ARG A 135 -7.37 5.02 -8.40
N SER A 136 -6.12 4.75 -8.09
CA SER A 136 -5.34 3.68 -8.75
C SER A 136 -5.98 2.31 -8.53
N ALA A 137 -6.44 2.03 -7.30
CA ALA A 137 -7.18 0.80 -6.98
C ALA A 137 -8.50 0.70 -7.75
N GLU A 138 -9.27 1.79 -7.87
CA GLU A 138 -10.50 1.84 -8.67
C GLU A 138 -10.23 1.54 -10.16
N LEU A 139 -9.22 2.19 -10.74
CA LEU A 139 -8.86 1.99 -12.15
C LEU A 139 -8.40 0.56 -12.42
N LEU A 140 -7.59 0.00 -11.53
CA LEU A 140 -7.13 -1.39 -11.63
C LEU A 140 -8.31 -2.38 -11.50
N ALA A 141 -9.24 -2.16 -10.56
CA ALA A 141 -10.45 -2.98 -10.40
C ALA A 141 -11.31 -2.96 -11.66
N ALA A 142 -11.51 -1.77 -12.26
CA ALA A 142 -12.28 -1.61 -13.49
C ALA A 142 -11.59 -2.29 -14.69
N ALA A 143 -10.26 -2.16 -14.80
CA ALA A 143 -9.49 -2.78 -15.88
C ALA A 143 -9.50 -4.32 -15.78
N LEU A 144 -9.29 -4.87 -14.58
CA LEU A 144 -9.38 -6.31 -14.35
C LEU A 144 -10.79 -6.85 -14.60
N HIS A 145 -11.83 -6.10 -14.23
CA HIS A 145 -13.20 -6.50 -14.54
C HIS A 145 -13.46 -6.61 -16.05
N ARG A 146 -13.00 -5.63 -16.85
CA ARG A 146 -13.12 -5.70 -18.32
C ARG A 146 -12.40 -6.92 -18.91
N LYS A 147 -11.24 -7.30 -18.36
CA LYS A 147 -10.42 -8.41 -18.87
C LYS A 147 -10.89 -9.79 -18.42
N THR A 148 -11.43 -9.90 -17.22
CA THR A 148 -11.75 -11.20 -16.59
C THR A 148 -13.24 -11.47 -16.45
N GLY A 149 -14.09 -10.45 -16.61
CA GLY A 149 -15.51 -10.50 -16.29
C GLY A 149 -15.82 -10.59 -14.78
N LYS A 150 -14.80 -10.65 -13.92
CA LYS A 150 -14.97 -10.85 -12.48
C LYS A 150 -14.94 -9.52 -11.74
N ARG A 151 -15.82 -9.39 -10.74
CA ARG A 151 -15.81 -8.26 -9.82
C ARG A 151 -15.00 -8.62 -8.59
N ILE A 152 -13.80 -8.07 -8.49
CA ILE A 152 -12.85 -8.27 -7.40
C ILE A 152 -12.60 -6.96 -6.67
N ALA A 153 -12.23 -7.04 -5.41
CA ALA A 153 -11.75 -5.89 -4.65
C ALA A 153 -10.24 -5.72 -4.82
N ILE A 154 -9.75 -4.50 -4.71
CA ILE A 154 -8.32 -4.18 -4.82
C ILE A 154 -7.86 -3.50 -3.54
N ILE A 155 -6.69 -3.90 -3.05
CA ILE A 155 -5.91 -3.19 -2.03
C ILE A 155 -4.55 -2.89 -2.64
N ILE A 156 -4.12 -1.63 -2.57
CA ILE A 156 -2.73 -1.24 -2.82
C ILE A 156 -2.06 -1.14 -1.46
N SER A 157 -0.97 -1.88 -1.26
CA SER A 157 -0.27 -1.95 0.02
C SER A 157 1.13 -1.40 -0.05
N ASP A 158 1.56 -0.80 1.05
CA ASP A 158 2.95 -0.47 1.31
C ASP A 158 3.39 -1.04 2.66
N THR A 159 4.70 -0.99 2.96
CA THR A 159 5.26 -1.59 4.17
C THR A 159 5.70 -0.50 5.14
N PHE A 160 4.99 -0.36 6.27
CA PHE A 160 5.23 0.67 7.27
C PHE A 160 5.82 0.13 8.56
N GLY A 161 6.66 0.96 9.22
CA GLY A 161 6.98 0.80 10.63
C GLY A 161 5.76 1.10 11.51
N ARG A 162 5.80 0.60 12.72
CA ARG A 162 4.72 0.79 13.70
C ARG A 162 5.29 1.36 15.00
N PRO A 163 4.59 2.31 15.66
CA PRO A 163 4.93 2.72 17.01
C PRO A 163 4.98 1.51 17.95
N TRP A 164 5.92 1.52 18.91
CA TRP A 164 6.04 0.55 20.02
C TRP A 164 6.31 -0.91 19.61
N ARG A 165 6.48 -1.24 18.34
CA ARG A 165 6.71 -2.61 17.88
C ARG A 165 7.85 -2.65 16.86
N LEU A 166 8.73 -3.62 17.01
CA LEU A 166 9.73 -3.94 16.00
C LEU A 166 9.09 -4.58 14.76
N GLY A 167 9.79 -4.44 13.65
CA GLY A 167 9.39 -5.00 12.36
C GLY A 167 8.42 -4.09 11.59
N LEU A 168 8.40 -4.31 10.29
CA LEU A 168 7.50 -3.66 9.35
C LEU A 168 6.27 -4.54 9.12
N THR A 169 5.17 -3.94 8.71
CA THR A 169 3.97 -4.67 8.26
C THR A 169 3.40 -4.01 7.01
N SER A 170 2.78 -4.80 6.15
CA SER A 170 2.05 -4.26 5.02
C SER A 170 0.74 -3.64 5.52
N VAL A 171 0.43 -2.45 5.03
CA VAL A 171 -0.78 -1.69 5.33
C VAL A 171 -1.45 -1.26 4.03
N ALA A 172 -2.75 -1.06 4.05
CA ALA A 172 -3.50 -0.56 2.91
C ALA A 172 -3.29 0.96 2.75
N ILE A 173 -2.83 1.38 1.58
CA ILE A 173 -2.73 2.81 1.22
C ILE A 173 -3.72 3.21 0.15
N GLY A 174 -4.33 2.25 -0.55
CA GLY A 174 -5.40 2.47 -1.51
C GLY A 174 -6.34 1.27 -1.53
N ALA A 175 -7.64 1.51 -1.72
CA ALA A 175 -8.66 0.48 -1.69
C ALA A 175 -9.77 0.71 -2.70
N SER A 176 -10.39 -0.37 -3.19
CA SER A 176 -11.57 -0.31 -4.05
C SER A 176 -12.45 -1.52 -3.84
N ARG A 177 -13.75 -1.30 -3.77
CA ARG A 177 -14.84 -2.31 -3.75
C ARG A 177 -14.91 -3.16 -2.50
N LEU A 178 -14.28 -2.76 -1.37
CA LEU A 178 -14.40 -3.43 -0.08
C LEU A 178 -14.49 -2.38 1.05
N PRO A 179 -15.09 -2.73 2.20
CA PRO A 179 -14.98 -1.91 3.39
C PRO A 179 -13.54 -1.98 3.92
N VAL A 180 -12.95 -0.83 4.19
CA VAL A 180 -11.58 -0.74 4.73
C VAL A 180 -11.55 -0.92 6.24
N LEU A 181 -12.65 -0.51 6.89
CA LEU A 181 -12.88 -0.73 8.32
C LEU A 181 -14.08 -1.66 8.52
N ARG A 182 -14.00 -2.50 9.55
CA ARG A 182 -15.13 -3.30 10.02
C ARG A 182 -15.57 -2.76 11.37
N ASP A 183 -16.60 -1.95 11.37
CA ASP A 183 -17.19 -1.39 12.58
C ASP A 183 -18.09 -2.45 13.24
N LEU A 184 -17.73 -2.84 14.45
CA LEU A 184 -18.48 -3.79 15.28
C LEU A 184 -19.23 -3.08 16.41
N ARG A 185 -19.16 -1.76 16.52
CA ARG A 185 -19.89 -1.01 17.53
C ARG A 185 -21.39 -1.23 17.38
N GLY A 186 -22.07 -1.34 18.51
CA GLY A 186 -23.50 -1.66 18.54
C GLY A 186 -23.84 -3.15 18.35
N THR A 187 -22.87 -3.99 17.98
CA THR A 187 -23.04 -5.45 17.99
C THR A 187 -22.78 -6.03 19.40
N ARG A 188 -23.00 -7.32 19.57
CA ARG A 188 -22.76 -8.00 20.85
C ARG A 188 -21.62 -9.01 20.70
N ASP A 189 -20.85 -9.18 21.77
CA ASP A 189 -19.87 -10.25 21.88
C ASP A 189 -20.56 -11.62 22.11
N ARG A 190 -19.76 -12.69 22.26
CA ARG A 190 -20.28 -14.05 22.49
C ARG A 190 -21.10 -14.17 23.77
N GLU A 191 -20.80 -13.38 24.79
CA GLU A 191 -21.49 -13.37 26.08
C GLU A 191 -22.68 -12.39 26.11
N GLY A 192 -23.01 -11.79 24.95
CA GLY A 192 -24.12 -10.84 24.81
C GLY A 192 -23.81 -9.42 25.24
N LYS A 193 -22.57 -9.06 25.62
CA LYS A 193 -22.18 -7.71 26.00
C LYS A 193 -22.03 -6.82 24.78
N PRO A 194 -22.50 -5.55 24.81
CA PRO A 194 -22.38 -4.65 23.69
C PRO A 194 -20.92 -4.25 23.44
N LEU A 195 -20.49 -4.31 22.18
CA LEU A 195 -19.21 -3.76 21.72
C LEU A 195 -19.38 -2.27 21.49
N THR A 196 -18.66 -1.43 22.22
CA THR A 196 -18.81 0.04 22.18
C THR A 196 -17.72 0.76 21.44
N ALA A 197 -16.53 0.13 21.28
CA ALA A 197 -15.35 0.79 20.71
C ALA A 197 -14.62 -0.05 19.64
N THR A 198 -15.12 -1.25 19.29
CA THR A 198 -14.38 -2.18 18.43
C THR A 198 -14.56 -1.84 16.96
N ILE A 199 -13.49 -1.39 16.32
CA ILE A 199 -13.36 -1.21 14.88
C ILE A 199 -12.10 -1.94 14.45
N LEU A 200 -12.22 -2.85 13.46
CA LEU A 200 -11.10 -3.61 12.91
C LEU A 200 -10.64 -2.96 11.60
N ALA A 201 -9.33 -2.84 11.40
CA ALA A 201 -8.72 -2.35 10.17
C ALA A 201 -8.64 -3.48 9.13
N ALA A 202 -9.79 -3.88 8.58
CA ALA A 202 -9.91 -5.06 7.73
C ALA A 202 -8.99 -5.01 6.50
N ALA A 203 -8.81 -3.85 5.87
CA ALA A 203 -7.92 -3.70 4.73
C ALA A 203 -6.44 -3.86 5.13
N ASP A 204 -6.02 -3.40 6.31
CA ASP A 204 -4.67 -3.60 6.83
C ASP A 204 -4.42 -5.08 7.18
N GLU A 205 -5.40 -5.76 7.77
CA GLU A 205 -5.30 -7.21 8.06
C GLU A 205 -5.10 -8.02 6.77
N LEU A 206 -5.85 -7.69 5.70
CA LEU A 206 -5.70 -8.32 4.40
C LEU A 206 -4.35 -7.96 3.74
N ALA A 207 -3.91 -6.71 3.81
CA ALA A 207 -2.60 -6.29 3.33
C ALA A 207 -1.48 -7.02 4.06
N ALA A 208 -1.55 -7.13 5.39
CA ALA A 208 -0.57 -7.83 6.20
C ALA A 208 -0.52 -9.34 5.88
N ALA A 209 -1.68 -9.98 5.69
CA ALA A 209 -1.75 -11.38 5.29
C ALA A 209 -1.10 -11.62 3.92
N ALA A 210 -1.39 -10.76 2.93
CA ALA A 210 -0.75 -10.82 1.62
C ALA A 210 0.77 -10.59 1.70
N GLY A 211 1.20 -9.71 2.59
CA GLY A 211 2.62 -9.41 2.83
C GLY A 211 3.46 -10.63 3.18
N LEU A 212 2.87 -11.67 3.79
CA LEU A 212 3.55 -12.93 4.10
C LEU A 212 4.00 -13.69 2.84
N LEU A 213 3.29 -13.51 1.71
CA LEU A 213 3.62 -14.14 0.44
C LEU A 213 4.37 -13.20 -0.52
N MET A 214 4.26 -11.88 -0.33
CA MET A 214 4.92 -10.91 -1.21
C MET A 214 6.43 -10.90 -1.01
N GLY A 215 6.90 -11.04 0.25
CA GLY A 215 8.30 -10.91 0.61
C GLY A 215 8.91 -9.57 0.17
N LYS A 216 10.24 -9.56 0.03
CA LYS A 216 11.00 -8.39 -0.46
C LYS A 216 11.83 -8.71 -1.71
N SER A 217 12.27 -9.96 -1.86
CA SER A 217 13.16 -10.48 -2.91
C SER A 217 12.50 -11.54 -3.79
N GLU A 218 11.33 -12.01 -3.43
CA GLU A 218 10.66 -13.16 -4.05
C GLU A 218 9.98 -12.82 -5.39
N GLY A 219 9.96 -11.55 -5.78
CA GLY A 219 9.38 -11.14 -7.06
C GLY A 219 7.86 -11.35 -7.15
N THR A 220 7.16 -11.34 -6.02
CA THR A 220 5.72 -11.59 -5.93
C THR A 220 4.98 -10.32 -5.49
N PRO A 221 4.76 -9.34 -6.39
CA PRO A 221 4.16 -8.06 -6.00
C PRO A 221 2.63 -8.07 -5.96
N ALA A 222 1.98 -9.22 -6.17
CA ALA A 222 0.53 -9.35 -6.17
C ALA A 222 0.08 -10.67 -5.55
N VAL A 223 -0.98 -10.64 -4.74
CA VAL A 223 -1.54 -11.80 -4.05
C VAL A 223 -3.07 -11.76 -4.13
N ILE A 224 -3.68 -12.88 -4.53
CA ILE A 224 -5.13 -13.08 -4.46
C ILE A 224 -5.48 -13.63 -3.08
N ILE A 225 -6.44 -13.01 -2.39
CA ILE A 225 -7.05 -13.53 -1.18
C ILE A 225 -8.48 -13.97 -1.51
N ARG A 226 -8.76 -15.24 -1.33
CA ARG A 226 -10.06 -15.87 -1.62
C ARG A 226 -10.73 -16.35 -0.35
N GLY A 227 -12.04 -16.18 -0.26
CA GLY A 227 -12.85 -16.65 0.86
C GLY A 227 -13.13 -15.59 1.93
N TYR A 228 -12.54 -14.40 1.85
CA TYR A 228 -12.93 -13.29 2.71
C TYR A 228 -14.33 -12.80 2.34
N ARG A 229 -15.24 -12.79 3.32
CA ARG A 229 -16.63 -12.39 3.11
C ARG A 229 -16.86 -10.96 3.52
N PHE A 230 -17.28 -10.13 2.59
CA PHE A 230 -17.61 -8.73 2.81
C PHE A 230 -18.76 -8.28 1.91
N LYS A 231 -19.41 -7.20 2.27
CA LYS A 231 -20.33 -6.49 1.37
C LYS A 231 -19.52 -5.48 0.57
N PRO A 232 -19.64 -5.43 -0.77
CA PRO A 232 -18.95 -4.40 -1.55
C PRO A 232 -19.26 -2.99 -1.04
N ALA A 233 -18.22 -2.17 -0.91
CA ALA A 233 -18.29 -0.79 -0.44
C ALA A 233 -17.39 0.10 -1.29
N SER A 234 -17.67 1.39 -1.32
CA SER A 234 -16.86 2.41 -2.01
C SER A 234 -16.03 3.21 -1.00
N GLU A 235 -15.54 2.53 0.03
CA GLU A 235 -14.68 3.14 1.03
C GLU A 235 -13.26 3.32 0.49
N LYS A 236 -12.60 4.35 0.97
CA LYS A 236 -11.21 4.68 0.62
C LYS A 236 -10.26 4.29 1.74
N ALA A 237 -9.04 3.89 1.41
CA ALA A 237 -8.02 3.62 2.41
C ALA A 237 -7.68 4.87 3.26
N ALA A 238 -7.88 6.06 2.71
CA ALA A 238 -7.77 7.32 3.47
C ALA A 238 -8.68 7.36 4.71
N SER A 239 -9.79 6.61 4.75
CA SER A 239 -10.68 6.52 5.92
C SER A 239 -10.06 5.80 7.13
N ILE A 240 -8.93 5.09 6.94
CA ILE A 240 -8.19 4.45 8.03
C ILE A 240 -7.33 5.48 8.79
N ILE A 241 -7.01 6.61 8.13
CA ILE A 241 -6.17 7.65 8.73
C ILE A 241 -6.94 8.28 9.90
N ARG A 242 -6.33 8.21 11.09
CA ARG A 242 -6.92 8.78 12.30
C ARG A 242 -6.97 10.32 12.19
N PRO A 243 -8.09 10.97 12.52
CA PRO A 243 -8.17 12.42 12.63
C PRO A 243 -7.09 12.99 13.58
N ALA A 244 -6.59 14.17 13.29
CA ALA A 244 -5.45 14.74 14.03
C ALA A 244 -5.78 15.01 15.50
N ASP A 245 -7.02 15.32 15.82
CA ASP A 245 -7.56 15.54 17.16
C ASP A 245 -7.75 14.25 17.97
N GLU A 246 -7.80 13.10 17.28
CA GLU A 246 -7.88 11.78 17.91
C GLU A 246 -6.51 11.07 17.95
N ASP A 247 -5.45 11.67 17.38
CA ASP A 247 -4.14 11.05 17.29
C ASP A 247 -3.35 11.21 18.60
N LEU A 248 -3.05 10.09 19.24
CA LEU A 248 -2.32 10.04 20.51
C LEU A 248 -0.79 10.11 20.36
N PHE A 249 -0.25 10.16 19.14
CA PHE A 249 1.17 10.02 18.83
C PHE A 249 1.79 11.26 18.15
N ARG A 250 1.01 12.30 17.90
CA ARG A 250 1.46 13.58 17.32
C ARG A 250 1.83 14.58 18.39
#